data_1e033869495658844298fe19d55543f6
#
_entry.id   1e033869495658844298fe19d55543f6
#
_cell.length_a   1.000
_cell.length_b   1.000
_cell.length_c   1.000
_cell.angle_alpha   90.00
_cell.angle_beta   90.00
_cell.angle_gamma   90.00
#
_symmetry.space_group_name_H-M   'P 1'
#
loop_
_entity.id
_entity.type
_entity.pdbx_description
1 polymer ?
#
loop_
_entity_poly.entity_id
_entity_poly.type
_entity_poly.pdbx_seq_one_letter_code
_entity_poly.pdbx_strand_id
1 'polypeptide(L)'
;MKIRTTSYRISTLSKKDKRLTIDIDITLPNGNIIKTSAIIQLHPLAYFLGKIPNASFSLLYLSAIVYAIDRSVERKRYSVDGWSREFEVEIHIPEYEALLQYRDLINKLLSFLTGDFWDCNFVGTASIPPIVYEQSAYFDGITGVSLFSGGLDSLIGAIDYMTNNPDGKIFLASHYDSNMTGPKSDQEKIELQFRKKFAGRYLHLPAILIEPSISKETSCRSRSLMFIAIAQIVASYAKCNITIPENGSVSLNFPLSPSRRASCSTRTTHPIFLKQLQVLINVLGLYPNLVNPYEKMTK
;
A
#
# COMPACT_ATOMS: atom_id res chain seq x y z
N MET A 1 9.25 18.67 9.98
CA MET A 1 9.35 19.02 8.54
C MET A 1 7.97 19.36 8.03
N LYS A 2 7.85 20.42 7.23
CA LYS A 2 6.58 20.78 6.59
C LYS A 2 6.51 20.18 5.19
N ILE A 3 5.43 19.48 4.90
CA ILE A 3 5.26 18.74 3.67
C ILE A 3 3.93 19.12 3.04
N ARG A 4 3.91 19.35 1.75
CA ARG A 4 2.70 19.72 1.02
C ARG A 4 2.63 19.02 -0.32
N THR A 5 1.48 18.44 -0.64
CA THR A 5 1.19 18.05 -2.02
C THR A 5 0.81 19.29 -2.81
N THR A 6 1.50 19.55 -3.94
CA THR A 6 1.37 20.82 -4.66
C THR A 6 0.54 20.71 -5.93
N SER A 7 0.66 19.62 -6.64
CA SER A 7 -0.08 19.38 -7.88
C SER A 7 -0.21 17.89 -8.18
N TYR A 8 -1.15 17.54 -9.04
CA TYR A 8 -1.21 16.22 -9.65
C TYR A 8 -1.36 16.35 -11.16
N ARG A 9 -0.82 15.38 -11.88
CA ARG A 9 -0.97 15.28 -13.33
C ARG A 9 -1.13 13.85 -13.77
N ILE A 10 -1.98 13.64 -14.77
CA ILE A 10 -2.12 12.36 -15.44
C ILE A 10 -1.42 12.47 -16.78
N SER A 11 -0.39 11.68 -16.98
CA SER A 11 0.31 11.55 -18.26
C SER A 11 -0.09 10.24 -18.95
N THR A 12 -0.29 10.32 -20.26
CA THR A 12 -0.55 9.14 -21.09
C THR A 12 0.77 8.72 -21.71
N LEU A 13 1.32 7.59 -21.28
CA LEU A 13 2.58 7.03 -21.81
C LEU A 13 2.33 6.21 -23.09
N SER A 14 1.14 5.62 -23.20
CA SER A 14 0.66 4.90 -24.39
C SER A 14 -0.87 4.89 -24.40
N LYS A 15 -1.52 4.36 -25.47
CA LYS A 15 -3.00 4.22 -25.53
C LYS A 15 -3.59 3.52 -24.30
N LYS A 16 -2.81 2.68 -23.60
CA LYS A 16 -3.26 1.89 -22.46
C LYS A 16 -2.58 2.27 -21.13
N ASP A 17 -1.50 3.05 -21.14
CA ASP A 17 -0.70 3.30 -19.95
C ASP A 17 -0.87 4.75 -19.48
N LYS A 18 -1.58 4.90 -18.36
CA LYS A 18 -1.77 6.20 -17.68
C LYS A 18 -1.01 6.18 -16.35
N ARG A 19 -0.27 7.25 -16.14
CA ARG A 19 0.50 7.46 -14.93
C ARG A 19 -0.05 8.69 -14.19
N LEU A 20 -0.42 8.50 -12.94
CA LEU A 20 -0.70 9.60 -12.02
C LEU A 20 0.60 9.98 -11.31
N THR A 21 0.94 11.26 -11.35
CA THR A 21 2.05 11.83 -10.60
C THR A 21 1.51 12.88 -9.65
N ILE A 22 1.88 12.79 -8.38
CA ILE A 22 1.50 13.70 -7.31
C ILE A 22 2.77 14.39 -6.85
N ASP A 23 2.90 15.67 -7.12
CA ASP A 23 4.09 16.44 -6.75
C ASP A 23 4.03 16.84 -5.26
N ILE A 24 5.17 16.72 -4.57
CA ILE A 24 5.31 16.88 -3.12
C ILE A 24 6.52 17.76 -2.85
N ASP A 25 6.32 18.87 -2.15
CA ASP A 25 7.38 19.73 -1.64
C ASP A 25 7.60 19.41 -0.15
N ILE A 26 8.84 19.15 0.22
CA ILE A 26 9.27 18.83 1.58
C ILE A 26 10.22 19.91 2.05
N THR A 27 9.77 20.80 2.94
CA THR A 27 10.60 21.82 3.57
C THR A 27 11.31 21.23 4.79
N LEU A 28 12.63 21.14 4.71
CA LEU A 28 13.50 20.62 5.76
C LEU A 28 13.66 21.63 6.90
N PRO A 29 14.12 21.21 8.10
CA PRO A 29 14.37 22.11 9.22
C PRO A 29 15.34 23.27 8.94
N ASN A 30 16.27 23.08 8.00
CA ASN A 30 17.22 24.10 7.56
C ASN A 30 16.67 25.03 6.46
N GLY A 31 15.40 24.96 6.14
CA GLY A 31 14.74 25.75 5.12
C GLY A 31 14.91 25.26 3.67
N ASN A 32 15.75 24.27 3.41
CA ASN A 32 15.89 23.71 2.07
C ASN A 32 14.64 22.92 1.68
N ILE A 33 14.32 22.91 0.39
CA ILE A 33 13.16 22.19 -0.16
C ILE A 33 13.64 20.99 -0.98
N ILE A 34 13.14 19.82 -0.63
CA ILE A 34 13.22 18.62 -1.48
C ILE A 34 11.94 18.55 -2.29
N LYS A 35 12.05 18.54 -3.61
CA LYS A 35 10.93 18.27 -4.52
C LYS A 35 10.92 16.80 -4.89
N THR A 36 9.85 16.11 -4.56
CA THR A 36 9.65 14.70 -4.90
C THR A 36 8.25 14.50 -5.47
N SER A 37 7.93 13.29 -5.89
CA SER A 37 6.59 12.95 -6.37
C SER A 37 6.25 11.53 -5.98
N ALA A 38 4.97 11.26 -5.74
CA ALA A 38 4.43 9.91 -5.75
C ALA A 38 3.96 9.57 -7.17
N ILE A 39 4.46 8.49 -7.73
CA ILE A 39 4.16 8.04 -9.10
C ILE A 39 3.35 6.77 -9.01
N ILE A 40 2.14 6.74 -9.59
CA ILE A 40 1.23 5.59 -9.60
C ILE A 40 0.94 5.22 -11.05
N GLN A 41 1.27 3.99 -11.43
CA GLN A 41 0.86 3.45 -12.72
C GLN A 41 -0.55 2.86 -12.59
N LEU A 42 -1.52 3.51 -13.20
CA LEU A 42 -2.94 3.20 -13.02
C LEU A 42 -3.43 2.06 -13.90
N HIS A 43 -2.72 1.77 -15.01
CA HIS A 43 -3.19 0.81 -16.01
C HIS A 43 -3.62 -0.54 -15.43
N PRO A 44 -2.84 -1.21 -14.56
CA PRO A 44 -3.23 -2.54 -14.08
C PRO A 44 -4.50 -2.52 -13.21
N LEU A 45 -4.77 -1.39 -12.54
CA LEU A 45 -5.92 -1.22 -11.63
C LEU A 45 -7.12 -0.54 -12.27
N ALA A 46 -6.97 0.03 -13.44
CA ALA A 46 -7.96 0.91 -14.05
C ALA A 46 -9.31 0.22 -14.30
N TYR A 47 -9.30 -1.07 -14.60
CA TYR A 47 -10.52 -1.86 -14.72
C TYR A 47 -11.37 -1.86 -13.45
N PHE A 48 -10.72 -1.94 -12.29
CA PHE A 48 -11.39 -1.97 -10.99
C PHE A 48 -11.80 -0.57 -10.54
N LEU A 49 -10.94 0.43 -10.76
CA LEU A 49 -11.12 1.80 -10.26
C LEU A 49 -12.42 2.45 -10.76
N GLY A 50 -12.87 2.14 -11.98
CA GLY A 50 -14.13 2.65 -12.52
C GLY A 50 -15.40 2.00 -11.93
N LYS A 51 -15.26 1.00 -11.06
CA LYS A 51 -16.38 0.17 -10.55
C LYS A 51 -16.48 0.15 -9.01
N ILE A 52 -15.67 0.94 -8.33
CA ILE A 52 -15.58 0.98 -6.86
C ILE A 52 -15.81 2.39 -6.34
N PRO A 53 -16.11 2.55 -5.03
CA PRO A 53 -16.25 3.87 -4.41
C PRO A 53 -14.97 4.72 -4.53
N ASN A 54 -15.14 6.03 -4.69
CA ASN A 54 -14.01 6.98 -4.73
C ASN A 54 -13.09 6.90 -3.50
N ALA A 55 -13.65 6.60 -2.34
CA ALA A 55 -12.89 6.40 -1.10
C ALA A 55 -11.81 5.30 -1.23
N SER A 56 -12.02 4.26 -2.05
CA SER A 56 -11.01 3.25 -2.36
C SER A 56 -9.79 3.86 -3.06
N PHE A 57 -10.05 4.77 -4.01
CA PHE A 57 -8.97 5.48 -4.68
C PHE A 57 -8.25 6.44 -3.73
N SER A 58 -9.00 7.11 -2.84
CA SER A 58 -8.41 8.01 -1.84
C SER A 58 -7.47 7.28 -0.88
N LEU A 59 -7.79 6.05 -0.48
CA LEU A 59 -6.90 5.23 0.33
C LEU A 59 -5.61 4.85 -0.44
N LEU A 60 -5.70 4.50 -1.72
CA LEU A 60 -4.53 4.25 -2.57
C LEU A 60 -3.67 5.52 -2.72
N TYR A 61 -4.32 6.64 -2.99
CA TYR A 61 -3.69 7.94 -3.15
C TYR A 61 -2.92 8.35 -1.87
N LEU A 62 -3.59 8.27 -0.72
CA LEU A 62 -2.96 8.52 0.58
C LEU A 62 -1.75 7.60 0.81
N SER A 63 -1.90 6.30 0.55
CA SER A 63 -0.82 5.33 0.76
C SER A 63 0.40 5.61 -0.12
N ALA A 64 0.20 6.04 -1.35
CA ALA A 64 1.27 6.40 -2.28
C ALA A 64 2.02 7.68 -1.84
N ILE A 65 1.29 8.70 -1.35
CA ILE A 65 1.89 9.91 -0.79
C ILE A 65 2.73 9.56 0.44
N VAL A 66 2.17 8.81 1.38
CA VAL A 66 2.86 8.37 2.60
C VAL A 66 4.13 7.59 2.25
N TYR A 67 4.04 6.68 1.27
CA TYR A 67 5.21 5.94 0.81
C TYR A 67 6.27 6.85 0.18
N ALA A 68 5.87 7.80 -0.65
CA ALA A 68 6.81 8.73 -1.28
C ALA A 68 7.52 9.60 -0.24
N ILE A 69 6.80 10.11 0.77
CA ILE A 69 7.38 10.88 1.88
C ILE A 69 8.37 10.02 2.67
N ASP A 70 7.93 8.82 3.09
CA ASP A 70 8.74 7.88 3.88
C ASP A 70 10.05 7.54 3.18
N ARG A 71 10.01 7.32 1.86
CA ARG A 71 11.17 6.96 1.03
C ARG A 71 12.07 8.14 0.64
N SER A 72 11.53 9.36 0.59
CA SER A 72 12.28 10.54 0.14
C SER A 72 13.12 11.18 1.24
N VAL A 73 12.74 11.02 2.51
CA VAL A 73 13.37 11.67 3.66
C VAL A 73 14.22 10.66 4.43
N GLU A 74 15.52 10.83 4.38
CA GLU A 74 16.50 9.98 5.03
C GLU A 74 16.39 10.06 6.57
N ARG A 75 16.03 8.95 7.22
CA ARG A 75 15.84 8.86 8.67
C ARG A 75 17.10 9.19 9.44
N LYS A 76 18.23 8.60 9.05
CA LYS A 76 19.53 8.82 9.69
C LYS A 76 19.92 10.31 9.78
N ARG A 77 19.47 11.11 8.80
CA ARG A 77 19.85 12.53 8.69
C ARG A 77 18.85 13.47 9.36
N TYR A 78 17.56 13.12 9.34
CA TYR A 78 16.48 14.05 9.68
C TYR A 78 15.60 13.60 10.84
N SER A 79 16.00 12.55 11.57
CA SER A 79 15.34 12.17 12.82
C SER A 79 15.64 13.17 13.95
N VAL A 80 14.69 13.29 14.88
CA VAL A 80 14.80 14.17 16.05
C VAL A 80 15.48 13.49 17.24
N ASP A 81 15.41 12.16 17.28
CA ASP A 81 15.92 11.31 18.37
C ASP A 81 16.89 10.22 17.89
N GLY A 82 17.45 10.36 16.68
CA GLY A 82 18.25 9.35 15.99
C GLY A 82 17.40 8.29 15.28
N TRP A 83 16.07 8.35 15.38
CA TRP A 83 15.16 7.34 14.85
C TRP A 83 13.87 7.88 14.23
N SER A 84 13.12 8.72 14.94
CA SER A 84 11.81 9.21 14.55
C SER A 84 11.91 10.55 13.81
N ARG A 85 11.17 10.71 12.74
CA ARG A 85 11.02 11.99 12.01
C ARG A 85 9.70 12.64 12.41
N GLU A 86 9.62 13.96 12.29
CA GLU A 86 8.40 14.73 12.52
C GLU A 86 7.90 15.30 11.20
N PHE A 87 6.67 14.96 10.83
CA PHE A 87 6.01 15.34 9.59
C PHE A 87 4.73 16.12 9.86
N GLU A 88 4.69 17.37 9.47
CA GLU A 88 3.47 18.18 9.33
C GLU A 88 3.09 18.18 7.85
N VAL A 89 1.98 17.51 7.49
CA VAL A 89 1.67 17.17 6.09
C VAL A 89 0.33 17.77 5.68
N GLU A 90 0.31 18.59 4.64
CA GLU A 90 -0.90 19.04 3.98
C GLU A 90 -1.13 18.22 2.70
N ILE A 91 -2.22 17.47 2.66
CA ILE A 91 -2.56 16.55 1.58
C ILE A 91 -3.80 17.04 0.85
N HIS A 92 -3.65 17.37 -0.43
CA HIS A 92 -4.76 17.69 -1.30
C HIS A 92 -5.35 16.41 -1.89
N ILE A 93 -6.58 16.05 -1.52
CA ILE A 93 -7.21 14.77 -1.87
C ILE A 93 -8.71 14.95 -2.16
N PRO A 94 -9.30 14.18 -3.10
CA PRO A 94 -10.71 14.35 -3.46
C PRO A 94 -11.70 14.13 -2.31
N GLU A 95 -11.55 13.05 -1.56
CA GLU A 95 -12.46 12.69 -0.45
C GLU A 95 -11.95 13.26 0.90
N TYR A 96 -11.55 14.52 0.90
CA TYR A 96 -10.88 15.13 2.05
C TYR A 96 -11.74 15.20 3.32
N GLU A 97 -13.06 15.42 3.20
CA GLU A 97 -13.95 15.56 4.35
C GLU A 97 -13.97 14.30 5.21
N ALA A 98 -14.12 13.13 4.58
CA ALA A 98 -14.10 11.86 5.29
C ALA A 98 -12.74 11.61 5.97
N LEU A 99 -11.64 11.94 5.30
CA LEU A 99 -10.31 11.77 5.89
C LEU A 99 -10.04 12.78 7.00
N LEU A 100 -10.49 14.02 6.85
CA LEU A 100 -10.34 15.07 7.86
C LEU A 100 -11.09 14.72 9.15
N GLN A 101 -12.29 14.15 9.04
CA GLN A 101 -13.07 13.69 10.19
C GLN A 101 -12.32 12.62 11.00
N TYR A 102 -11.51 11.77 10.35
CA TYR A 102 -10.74 10.70 10.99
C TYR A 102 -9.23 10.99 11.06
N ARG A 103 -8.86 12.27 11.00
CA ARG A 103 -7.46 12.72 11.04
C ARG A 103 -6.65 12.10 12.17
N ASP A 104 -7.19 12.11 13.39
CA ASP A 104 -6.49 11.57 14.56
C ASP A 104 -6.24 10.04 14.46
N LEU A 105 -7.19 9.31 13.89
CA LEU A 105 -7.03 7.89 13.61
C LEU A 105 -5.92 7.66 12.59
N ILE A 106 -5.91 8.44 11.51
CA ILE A 106 -4.89 8.37 10.45
C ILE A 106 -3.52 8.70 11.01
N ASN A 107 -3.39 9.78 11.79
CA ASN A 107 -2.14 10.17 12.42
C ASN A 107 -1.58 9.07 13.34
N LYS A 108 -2.44 8.47 14.19
CA LYS A 108 -2.06 7.34 15.06
C LYS A 108 -1.63 6.11 14.26
N LEU A 109 -2.37 5.78 13.20
CA LEU A 109 -2.07 4.66 12.33
C LEU A 109 -0.72 4.83 11.63
N LEU A 110 -0.47 5.98 11.01
CA LEU A 110 0.78 6.27 10.32
C LEU A 110 1.96 6.33 11.28
N SER A 111 1.78 6.96 12.45
CA SER A 111 2.82 7.06 13.46
C SER A 111 3.17 5.67 14.03
N PHE A 112 2.18 4.82 14.28
CA PHE A 112 2.44 3.45 14.69
C PHE A 112 3.17 2.66 13.59
N LEU A 113 2.70 2.73 12.36
CA LEU A 113 3.26 1.98 11.23
C LEU A 113 4.72 2.35 10.95
N THR A 114 5.02 3.63 10.85
CA THR A 114 6.34 4.12 10.41
C THR A 114 7.32 4.35 11.56
N GLY A 115 6.81 4.56 12.78
CA GLY A 115 7.62 5.00 13.93
C GLY A 115 8.03 6.48 13.84
N ASP A 116 7.35 7.26 13.02
CA ASP A 116 7.50 8.71 12.89
C ASP A 116 6.31 9.43 13.52
N PHE A 117 6.42 10.73 13.74
CA PHE A 117 5.31 11.57 14.18
C PHE A 117 4.64 12.18 12.95
N TRP A 118 3.37 11.86 12.74
CA TRP A 118 2.58 12.37 11.64
C TRP A 118 1.48 13.31 12.14
N ASP A 119 1.42 14.47 11.56
CA ASP A 119 0.34 15.44 11.71
C ASP A 119 -0.18 15.81 10.31
N CYS A 120 -1.22 15.12 9.88
CA CYS A 120 -1.81 15.27 8.56
C CYS A 120 -2.96 16.24 8.59
N ASN A 121 -3.04 17.12 7.61
CA ASN A 121 -4.20 17.93 7.29
C ASN A 121 -4.67 17.58 5.87
N PHE A 122 -5.99 17.48 5.67
CA PHE A 122 -6.58 17.12 4.39
C PHE A 122 -7.33 18.31 3.80
N VAL A 123 -7.05 18.61 2.54
CA VAL A 123 -7.62 19.73 1.80
C VAL A 123 -8.29 19.23 0.54
N GLY A 124 -9.43 19.79 0.19
CA GLY A 124 -10.14 19.43 -1.02
C GLY A 124 -9.35 19.76 -2.28
N THR A 125 -9.40 18.86 -3.25
CA THR A 125 -8.90 19.11 -4.61
C THR A 125 -9.97 18.75 -5.63
N ALA A 126 -9.79 19.22 -6.86
CA ALA A 126 -10.66 18.81 -7.95
C ALA A 126 -10.63 17.29 -8.11
N SER A 127 -11.77 16.68 -8.44
CA SER A 127 -11.84 15.23 -8.64
C SER A 127 -10.86 14.80 -9.71
N ILE A 128 -10.13 13.71 -9.42
CA ILE A 128 -9.25 13.10 -10.41
C ILE A 128 -10.15 12.54 -11.52
N PRO A 129 -9.87 12.86 -12.80
CA PRO A 129 -10.71 12.40 -13.90
C PRO A 129 -10.89 10.89 -13.86
N PRO A 130 -12.11 10.37 -14.13
CA PRO A 130 -12.36 8.95 -14.13
C PRO A 130 -11.46 8.26 -15.16
N ILE A 131 -10.81 7.18 -14.72
CA ILE A 131 -9.98 6.37 -15.59
C ILE A 131 -10.89 5.31 -16.19
N VAL A 132 -11.30 5.54 -17.42
CA VAL A 132 -12.17 4.60 -18.16
C VAL A 132 -11.31 3.57 -18.88
N TYR A 133 -11.62 2.30 -18.70
CA TYR A 133 -11.01 1.19 -19.43
C TYR A 133 -12.05 0.23 -19.99
N GLU A 134 -11.72 -0.35 -21.14
CA GLU A 134 -12.54 -1.39 -21.78
C GLU A 134 -12.62 -2.64 -20.89
N GLN A 135 -13.76 -3.32 -20.97
CA GLN A 135 -14.04 -4.52 -20.18
C GLN A 135 -13.09 -5.67 -20.56
N SER A 136 -12.59 -6.38 -19.55
CA SER A 136 -11.90 -7.64 -19.73
C SER A 136 -12.53 -8.72 -18.85
N ALA A 137 -13.13 -9.72 -19.49
CA ALA A 137 -13.66 -10.90 -18.79
C ALA A 137 -12.61 -11.66 -17.98
N TYR A 138 -11.32 -11.40 -18.24
CA TYR A 138 -10.20 -12.00 -17.49
C TYR A 138 -10.20 -11.64 -16.00
N PHE A 139 -10.76 -10.50 -15.64
CA PHE A 139 -10.81 -10.01 -14.26
C PHE A 139 -12.03 -10.52 -13.48
N ASP A 140 -12.96 -11.19 -14.13
CA ASP A 140 -14.15 -11.71 -13.45
C ASP A 140 -13.86 -13.01 -12.68
N GLY A 141 -14.76 -13.35 -11.75
CA GLY A 141 -14.68 -14.57 -10.97
C GLY A 141 -13.66 -14.57 -9.82
N ILE A 142 -13.12 -13.40 -9.43
CA ILE A 142 -12.27 -13.30 -8.25
C ILE A 142 -13.10 -13.55 -7.00
N THR A 143 -12.70 -14.53 -6.19
CA THR A 143 -13.38 -14.95 -4.94
C THR A 143 -12.51 -14.74 -3.71
N GLY A 144 -11.23 -14.38 -3.88
CA GLY A 144 -10.31 -14.06 -2.79
C GLY A 144 -9.24 -13.08 -3.20
N VAL A 145 -8.71 -12.34 -2.24
CA VAL A 145 -7.59 -11.41 -2.41
C VAL A 145 -6.55 -11.69 -1.34
N SER A 146 -5.30 -11.83 -1.72
CA SER A 146 -4.19 -12.03 -0.78
C SER A 146 -3.03 -11.10 -1.08
N LEU A 147 -2.36 -10.61 -0.03
CA LEU A 147 -1.09 -9.89 -0.21
C LEU A 147 -0.03 -10.86 -0.73
N PHE A 148 0.75 -10.40 -1.70
CA PHE A 148 1.75 -11.23 -2.36
C PHE A 148 3.08 -10.46 -2.53
N SER A 149 3.95 -10.61 -1.53
CA SER A 149 5.26 -9.95 -1.51
C SER A 149 6.35 -10.71 -2.28
N GLY A 150 6.14 -11.98 -2.60
CA GLY A 150 7.16 -12.91 -3.12
C GLY A 150 7.93 -13.66 -2.03
N GLY A 151 7.63 -13.42 -0.74
CA GLY A 151 8.19 -14.15 0.39
C GLY A 151 7.45 -15.45 0.69
N LEU A 152 8.03 -16.28 1.59
CA LEU A 152 7.50 -17.60 1.93
C LEU A 152 6.06 -17.57 2.44
N ASP A 153 5.74 -16.64 3.37
CA ASP A 153 4.41 -16.58 3.96
C ASP A 153 3.34 -16.23 2.90
N SER A 154 3.66 -15.31 1.99
CA SER A 154 2.76 -14.97 0.88
C SER A 154 2.58 -16.10 -0.14
N LEU A 155 3.64 -16.91 -0.35
CA LEU A 155 3.59 -18.13 -1.18
C LEU A 155 2.67 -19.16 -0.55
N ILE A 156 2.84 -19.44 0.76
CA ILE A 156 2.01 -20.40 1.50
C ILE A 156 0.55 -19.95 1.46
N GLY A 157 0.26 -18.68 1.75
CA GLY A 157 -1.10 -18.14 1.72
C GLY A 157 -1.80 -18.31 0.37
N ALA A 158 -1.08 -18.11 -0.71
CA ALA A 158 -1.61 -18.30 -2.06
C ALA A 158 -1.89 -19.80 -2.35
N ILE A 159 -0.99 -20.71 -1.97
CA ILE A 159 -1.15 -22.15 -2.15
C ILE A 159 -2.32 -22.66 -1.31
N ASP A 160 -2.38 -22.30 -0.02
CA ASP A 160 -3.45 -22.70 0.88
C ASP A 160 -4.82 -22.28 0.37
N TYR A 161 -4.93 -21.03 -0.11
CA TYR A 161 -6.17 -20.58 -0.71
C TYR A 161 -6.58 -21.43 -1.91
N MET A 162 -5.66 -21.63 -2.86
CA MET A 162 -5.96 -22.38 -4.09
C MET A 162 -6.20 -23.87 -3.84
N THR A 163 -5.65 -24.43 -2.77
CA THR A 163 -5.88 -25.82 -2.36
C THR A 163 -7.24 -26.00 -1.70
N ASN A 164 -7.59 -25.08 -0.80
CA ASN A 164 -8.82 -25.17 -0.02
C ASN A 164 -10.07 -24.65 -0.77
N ASN A 165 -9.89 -23.95 -1.88
CA ASN A 165 -11.00 -23.41 -2.69
C ASN A 165 -10.85 -23.86 -4.15
N PRO A 166 -11.15 -25.13 -4.48
CA PRO A 166 -10.89 -25.71 -5.80
C PRO A 166 -11.54 -24.95 -6.98
N ASP A 167 -12.64 -24.29 -6.78
CA ASP A 167 -13.34 -23.48 -7.81
C ASP A 167 -13.05 -21.96 -7.69
N GLY A 168 -12.30 -21.55 -6.68
CA GLY A 168 -12.02 -20.15 -6.42
C GLY A 168 -10.89 -19.59 -7.28
N LYS A 169 -10.95 -18.29 -7.59
CA LYS A 169 -9.89 -17.52 -8.26
C LYS A 169 -9.38 -16.43 -7.31
N ILE A 170 -8.09 -16.46 -7.01
CA ILE A 170 -7.47 -15.51 -6.09
C ILE A 170 -6.76 -14.38 -6.84
N PHE A 171 -6.93 -13.14 -6.38
CA PHE A 171 -6.08 -12.02 -6.80
C PHE A 171 -4.87 -11.90 -5.86
N LEU A 172 -3.68 -11.90 -6.44
CA LEU A 172 -2.41 -11.74 -5.73
C LEU A 172 -1.97 -10.28 -5.80
N ALA A 173 -2.23 -9.54 -4.72
CA ALA A 173 -1.90 -8.14 -4.61
C ALA A 173 -0.40 -7.96 -4.41
N SER A 174 0.28 -7.45 -5.41
CA SER A 174 1.72 -7.16 -5.39
C SER A 174 2.00 -5.68 -5.67
N HIS A 175 3.18 -5.25 -5.30
CA HIS A 175 3.67 -3.89 -5.51
C HIS A 175 5.10 -3.92 -6.07
N TYR A 176 5.35 -3.06 -7.03
CA TYR A 176 6.67 -2.85 -7.62
C TYR A 176 7.15 -1.41 -7.39
N ASP A 177 8.39 -1.28 -7.00
CA ASP A 177 9.15 -0.04 -6.94
C ASP A 177 10.45 -0.28 -7.73
N SER A 178 10.73 0.51 -8.76
CA SER A 178 11.89 0.33 -9.65
C SER A 178 13.22 0.47 -8.92
N ASN A 179 13.22 1.12 -7.76
CA ASN A 179 14.38 1.22 -6.87
C ASN A 179 14.62 -0.07 -6.03
N MET A 180 13.73 -1.08 -6.16
CA MET A 180 13.75 -2.32 -5.38
C MET A 180 13.50 -3.54 -6.27
N THR A 181 14.53 -4.04 -6.92
CA THR A 181 14.41 -5.12 -7.94
C THR A 181 14.18 -6.52 -7.37
N GLY A 182 14.66 -6.82 -6.15
CA GLY A 182 14.58 -8.16 -5.54
C GLY A 182 13.16 -8.74 -5.46
N PRO A 183 12.19 -8.04 -4.82
CA PRO A 183 10.84 -8.56 -4.65
C PRO A 183 10.13 -8.90 -5.97
N LYS A 184 10.36 -8.13 -7.03
CA LYS A 184 9.77 -8.40 -8.36
C LYS A 184 10.30 -9.72 -8.93
N SER A 185 11.60 -9.93 -8.87
CA SER A 185 12.24 -11.17 -9.37
C SER A 185 11.69 -12.41 -8.65
N ASP A 186 11.48 -12.32 -7.33
CA ASP A 186 10.95 -13.44 -6.55
C ASP A 186 9.47 -13.72 -6.88
N GLN A 187 8.66 -12.69 -7.06
CA GLN A 187 7.27 -12.80 -7.52
C GLN A 187 7.21 -13.48 -8.90
N GLU A 188 8.05 -13.08 -9.85
CA GLU A 188 8.09 -13.64 -11.20
C GLU A 188 8.49 -15.13 -11.19
N LYS A 189 9.45 -15.54 -10.36
CA LYS A 189 9.86 -16.94 -10.21
C LYS A 189 8.71 -17.80 -9.68
N ILE A 190 8.00 -17.33 -8.66
CA ILE A 190 6.84 -18.02 -8.09
C ILE A 190 5.73 -18.12 -9.14
N GLU A 191 5.45 -17.04 -9.85
CA GLU A 191 4.42 -17.02 -10.88
C GLU A 191 4.66 -18.05 -11.99
N LEU A 192 5.91 -18.24 -12.40
CA LEU A 192 6.26 -19.29 -13.37
C LEU A 192 5.86 -20.70 -12.90
N GLN A 193 5.93 -20.99 -11.60
CA GLN A 193 5.48 -22.27 -11.04
C GLN A 193 3.96 -22.32 -10.91
N PHE A 194 3.32 -21.20 -10.54
CA PHE A 194 1.86 -21.12 -10.44
C PHE A 194 1.19 -21.34 -11.79
N ARG A 195 1.74 -20.81 -12.88
CA ARG A 195 1.25 -21.06 -14.25
C ARG A 195 1.19 -22.54 -14.60
N LYS A 196 2.12 -23.36 -14.07
CA LYS A 196 2.18 -24.81 -14.32
C LYS A 196 1.15 -25.58 -13.48
N LYS A 197 0.95 -25.19 -12.22
CA LYS A 197 0.12 -25.95 -11.26
C LYS A 197 -1.30 -25.42 -11.10
N PHE A 198 -1.49 -24.11 -11.22
CA PHE A 198 -2.72 -23.41 -10.88
C PHE A 198 -3.21 -22.49 -12.00
N ALA A 199 -3.02 -22.92 -13.26
CA ALA A 199 -3.45 -22.15 -14.42
C ALA A 199 -4.93 -21.75 -14.32
N GLY A 200 -5.24 -20.46 -14.52
CA GLY A 200 -6.59 -19.92 -14.44
C GLY A 200 -7.15 -19.70 -13.03
N ARG A 201 -6.44 -20.15 -11.98
CA ARG A 201 -6.88 -20.11 -10.59
C ARG A 201 -6.42 -18.84 -9.85
N TYR A 202 -5.57 -18.05 -10.43
CA TYR A 202 -5.07 -16.81 -9.85
C TYR A 202 -5.02 -15.70 -10.90
N LEU A 203 -5.02 -14.48 -10.39
CA LEU A 203 -4.72 -13.26 -11.13
C LEU A 203 -3.59 -12.53 -10.41
N HIS A 204 -2.49 -12.34 -11.08
CA HIS A 204 -1.36 -11.53 -10.62
C HIS A 204 -1.10 -10.42 -11.63
N LEU A 205 -0.98 -9.19 -11.15
CA LEU A 205 -0.63 -8.02 -11.95
C LEU A 205 0.78 -7.56 -11.56
N PRO A 206 1.83 -8.10 -12.19
CA PRO A 206 3.22 -7.94 -11.73
C PRO A 206 3.76 -6.51 -11.87
N ALA A 207 3.03 -5.63 -12.52
CA ALA A 207 3.46 -4.28 -12.85
C ALA A 207 2.65 -3.18 -12.18
N ILE A 208 2.09 -3.41 -10.98
CA ILE A 208 1.52 -2.29 -10.21
C ILE A 208 2.68 -1.48 -9.63
N LEU A 209 3.10 -0.48 -10.39
CA LEU A 209 4.18 0.42 -10.02
C LEU A 209 3.62 1.55 -9.15
N ILE A 210 4.17 1.68 -7.94
CA ILE A 210 4.01 2.87 -7.10
C ILE A 210 5.38 3.20 -6.52
N GLU A 211 5.92 4.36 -6.84
CA GLU A 211 7.27 4.71 -6.44
C GLU A 211 7.43 6.22 -6.19
N PRO A 212 8.39 6.63 -5.37
CA PRO A 212 8.81 8.02 -5.27
C PRO A 212 9.72 8.39 -6.45
N SER A 213 9.69 9.64 -6.87
CA SER A 213 10.69 10.15 -7.83
C SER A 213 12.10 10.27 -7.21
N ILE A 214 12.17 10.37 -5.88
CA ILE A 214 13.42 10.38 -5.11
C ILE A 214 13.33 9.31 -4.02
N SER A 215 14.26 8.37 -4.00
CA SER A 215 14.37 7.31 -3.00
C SER A 215 15.72 7.38 -2.30
N LYS A 216 15.73 7.86 -1.04
CA LYS A 216 16.94 7.98 -0.20
C LYS A 216 16.88 7.13 1.06
N GLU A 217 15.67 6.95 1.60
CA GLU A 217 15.46 6.10 2.78
C GLU A 217 15.40 4.63 2.35
N THR A 218 16.12 3.78 3.06
CA THR A 218 16.19 2.33 2.77
C THR A 218 15.13 1.51 3.49
N SER A 219 14.57 2.03 4.59
CA SER A 219 13.45 1.35 5.27
C SER A 219 12.17 1.49 4.45
N CYS A 220 11.36 0.44 4.43
CA CYS A 220 10.12 0.37 3.65
C CYS A 220 8.92 0.18 4.59
N ARG A 221 8.82 0.94 5.68
CA ARG A 221 7.84 0.73 6.73
C ARG A 221 6.41 0.98 6.28
N SER A 222 6.20 1.99 5.45
CA SER A 222 4.89 2.33 4.89
C SER A 222 4.43 1.42 3.75
N ARG A 223 5.28 0.51 3.28
CA ARG A 223 5.00 -0.35 2.11
C ARG A 223 3.78 -1.25 2.29
N SER A 224 3.54 -1.77 3.49
CA SER A 224 2.38 -2.64 3.73
C SER A 224 1.05 -1.91 3.55
N LEU A 225 0.98 -0.62 3.91
CA LEU A 225 -0.21 0.19 3.67
C LEU A 225 -0.56 0.23 2.16
N MET A 226 0.45 0.35 1.30
CA MET A 226 0.25 0.30 -0.15
C MET A 226 -0.23 -1.06 -0.65
N PHE A 227 0.35 -2.16 -0.16
CA PHE A 227 -0.12 -3.49 -0.52
C PHE A 227 -1.61 -3.67 -0.17
N ILE A 228 -2.00 -3.24 1.03
CA ILE A 228 -3.39 -3.33 1.49
C ILE A 228 -4.29 -2.38 0.68
N ALA A 229 -3.83 -1.18 0.34
CA ALA A 229 -4.59 -0.24 -0.48
C ALA A 229 -4.82 -0.77 -1.92
N ILE A 230 -3.84 -1.44 -2.51
CA ILE A 230 -4.00 -2.14 -3.79
C ILE A 230 -4.99 -3.30 -3.66
N ALA A 231 -4.80 -4.15 -2.64
CA ALA A 231 -5.67 -5.29 -2.38
C ALA A 231 -7.13 -4.87 -2.14
N GLN A 232 -7.34 -3.76 -1.40
CA GLN A 232 -8.64 -3.22 -1.06
C GLN A 232 -9.45 -2.81 -2.31
N ILE A 233 -8.79 -2.28 -3.36
CA ILE A 233 -9.45 -1.94 -4.62
C ILE A 233 -10.12 -3.19 -5.22
N VAL A 234 -9.36 -4.27 -5.36
CA VAL A 234 -9.87 -5.51 -5.95
C VAL A 234 -10.86 -6.21 -5.03
N ALA A 235 -10.60 -6.21 -3.72
CA ALA A 235 -11.51 -6.79 -2.73
C ALA A 235 -12.87 -6.07 -2.67
N SER A 236 -12.89 -4.75 -2.81
CA SER A 236 -14.13 -3.98 -2.91
C SER A 236 -14.93 -4.32 -4.17
N TYR A 237 -14.25 -4.53 -5.29
CA TYR A 237 -14.88 -4.98 -6.53
C TYR A 237 -15.45 -6.41 -6.39
N ALA A 238 -14.63 -7.34 -5.89
CA ALA A 238 -14.95 -8.75 -5.77
C ALA A 238 -15.87 -9.09 -4.57
N LYS A 239 -16.12 -8.13 -3.66
CA LYS A 239 -16.88 -8.32 -2.41
C LYS A 239 -16.31 -9.45 -1.55
N CYS A 240 -14.99 -9.51 -1.38
CA CYS A 240 -14.30 -10.51 -0.59
C CYS A 240 -13.34 -9.89 0.43
N ASN A 241 -12.89 -10.69 1.40
CA ASN A 241 -11.90 -10.24 2.39
C ASN A 241 -10.49 -10.21 1.81
N ILE A 242 -9.60 -9.49 2.52
CA ILE A 242 -8.16 -9.46 2.22
C ILE A 242 -7.43 -10.40 3.17
N THR A 243 -6.77 -11.41 2.62
CA THR A 243 -5.85 -12.27 3.37
C THR A 243 -4.48 -11.62 3.48
N ILE A 244 -3.97 -11.53 4.70
CA ILE A 244 -2.65 -11.02 5.04
C ILE A 244 -1.86 -12.20 5.60
N PRO A 245 -1.17 -12.98 4.76
CA PRO A 245 -0.49 -14.19 5.18
C PRO A 245 0.84 -13.85 5.85
N GLU A 246 0.81 -13.66 7.15
CA GLU A 246 2.01 -13.36 7.93
C GLU A 246 2.01 -14.17 9.22
N ASN A 247 3.09 -14.90 9.51
CA ASN A 247 3.19 -15.67 10.74
C ASN A 247 3.20 -14.78 11.98
N GLY A 248 2.72 -15.30 13.12
CA GLY A 248 2.56 -14.54 14.36
C GLY A 248 3.86 -13.97 14.92
N SER A 249 4.98 -14.70 14.77
CA SER A 249 6.28 -14.24 15.26
C SER A 249 6.75 -12.98 14.53
N VAL A 250 6.53 -12.90 13.22
CA VAL A 250 6.86 -11.71 12.41
C VAL A 250 5.83 -10.61 12.63
N SER A 251 4.54 -10.94 12.68
CA SER A 251 3.47 -9.96 12.92
C SER A 251 3.65 -9.21 14.24
N LEU A 252 3.95 -9.92 15.34
CA LEU A 252 4.16 -9.32 16.65
C LEU A 252 5.50 -8.60 16.78
N ASN A 253 6.48 -9.02 15.95
CA ASN A 253 7.81 -8.42 15.89
C ASN A 253 8.44 -8.16 17.26
N PHE A 254 8.47 -9.18 18.12
CA PHE A 254 9.11 -9.07 19.43
C PHE A 254 10.60 -8.73 19.27
N PRO A 255 11.09 -7.69 19.95
CA PRO A 255 12.50 -7.37 19.93
C PRO A 255 13.28 -8.48 20.62
N LEU A 256 14.08 -9.22 19.87
CA LEU A 256 14.93 -10.31 20.37
C LEU A 256 16.12 -9.80 21.22
N SER A 257 16.37 -8.49 21.23
CA SER A 257 17.41 -7.86 22.02
C SER A 257 17.00 -6.43 22.43
N PRO A 258 17.53 -5.88 23.56
CA PRO A 258 17.26 -4.51 23.96
C PRO A 258 17.60 -3.46 22.90
N SER A 259 18.65 -3.70 22.10
CA SER A 259 19.05 -2.81 21.00
C SER A 259 18.02 -2.77 19.84
N ARG A 260 17.15 -3.77 19.74
CA ARG A 260 16.08 -3.81 18.74
C ARG A 260 14.74 -3.24 19.23
N ARG A 261 14.63 -2.81 20.47
CA ARG A 261 13.39 -2.18 20.98
C ARG A 261 12.99 -0.94 20.18
N ALA A 262 13.97 -0.15 19.75
CA ALA A 262 13.73 1.02 18.90
C ALA A 262 13.73 0.70 17.40
N SER A 263 14.37 -0.41 16.99
CA SER A 263 14.45 -0.84 15.61
C SER A 263 13.27 -1.70 15.17
N CYS A 264 12.07 -1.52 15.75
CA CYS A 264 10.85 -2.19 15.30
C CYS A 264 10.72 -2.09 13.78
N SER A 265 11.44 -2.96 13.10
CA SER A 265 11.61 -2.87 11.66
C SER A 265 10.34 -3.23 10.89
N THR A 266 9.36 -3.88 11.54
CA THR A 266 8.18 -4.35 10.82
C THR A 266 6.93 -4.30 11.70
N ARG A 267 6.31 -3.14 11.82
CA ARG A 267 4.92 -3.04 12.31
C ARG A 267 3.90 -3.26 11.19
N THR A 268 4.36 -3.76 10.06
CA THR A 268 3.66 -3.81 8.78
C THR A 268 2.43 -4.70 8.80
N THR A 269 2.41 -5.74 9.64
CA THR A 269 1.31 -6.69 9.83
C THR A 269 0.94 -6.83 11.30
N HIS A 270 1.43 -5.92 12.16
CA HIS A 270 1.15 -5.93 13.58
C HIS A 270 -0.37 -5.79 13.85
N PRO A 271 -0.95 -6.57 14.78
CA PRO A 271 -2.40 -6.54 15.03
C PRO A 271 -2.96 -5.16 15.37
N ILE A 272 -2.20 -4.31 16.07
CA ILE A 272 -2.60 -2.90 16.35
C ILE A 272 -2.75 -2.11 15.04
N PHE A 273 -1.79 -2.21 14.13
CA PHE A 273 -1.85 -1.54 12.83
C PHE A 273 -3.05 -2.04 12.01
N LEU A 274 -3.22 -3.36 11.91
CA LEU A 274 -4.32 -3.95 11.14
C LEU A 274 -5.68 -3.57 11.73
N LYS A 275 -5.81 -3.53 13.07
CA LYS A 275 -7.05 -3.08 13.73
C LYS A 275 -7.36 -1.61 13.45
N GLN A 276 -6.37 -0.72 13.54
CA GLN A 276 -6.54 0.70 13.23
C GLN A 276 -6.91 0.91 11.76
N LEU A 277 -6.24 0.19 10.86
CA LEU A 277 -6.53 0.25 9.43
C LEU A 277 -7.93 -0.31 9.11
N GLN A 278 -8.35 -1.39 9.78
CA GLN A 278 -9.71 -1.92 9.64
C GLN A 278 -10.76 -0.89 10.05
N VAL A 279 -10.54 -0.16 11.15
CA VAL A 279 -11.44 0.92 11.55
C VAL A 279 -11.49 1.98 10.45
N LEU A 280 -10.35 2.39 9.90
CA LEU A 280 -10.33 3.37 8.80
C LEU A 280 -11.08 2.87 7.56
N ILE A 281 -10.87 1.62 7.16
CA ILE A 281 -11.59 0.98 6.05
C ILE A 281 -13.11 1.02 6.29
N ASN A 282 -13.55 0.67 7.49
CA ASN A 282 -14.97 0.65 7.84
C ASN A 282 -15.62 2.04 7.81
N VAL A 283 -14.97 3.05 8.38
CA VAL A 283 -15.50 4.43 8.41
C VAL A 283 -15.49 5.11 7.06
N LEU A 284 -14.63 4.67 6.14
CA LEU A 284 -14.65 5.07 4.74
C LEU A 284 -15.72 4.32 3.92
N GLY A 285 -16.52 3.45 4.56
CA GLY A 285 -17.55 2.67 3.88
C GLY A 285 -17.00 1.62 2.91
N LEU A 286 -15.75 1.19 3.09
CA LEU A 286 -15.10 0.21 2.22
C LEU A 286 -15.39 -1.22 2.69
N TYR A 287 -15.41 -2.14 1.75
CA TYR A 287 -15.94 -3.48 1.99
C TYR A 287 -15.02 -4.43 2.78
N PRO A 288 -13.69 -4.57 2.50
CA PRO A 288 -12.98 -5.77 2.94
C PRO A 288 -12.68 -5.79 4.44
N ASN A 289 -12.80 -7.00 5.04
CA ASN A 289 -12.13 -7.28 6.31
C ASN A 289 -10.69 -7.74 6.05
N LEU A 290 -9.79 -7.31 6.94
CA LEU A 290 -8.39 -7.72 6.97
C LEU A 290 -8.27 -8.99 7.82
N VAL A 291 -7.80 -10.09 7.24
CA VAL A 291 -7.72 -11.39 7.91
C VAL A 291 -6.30 -11.92 7.82
N ASN A 292 -5.69 -12.18 8.98
CA ASN A 292 -4.42 -12.91 9.04
C ASN A 292 -4.69 -14.36 9.53
N PRO A 293 -4.67 -15.37 8.66
CA PRO A 293 -4.95 -16.75 9.06
C PRO A 293 -3.82 -17.38 9.88
N TYR A 294 -2.62 -16.79 9.86
CA TYR A 294 -1.41 -17.32 10.49
C TYR A 294 -0.95 -16.55 11.73
N GLU A 295 -1.78 -15.64 12.27
CA GLU A 295 -1.40 -14.78 13.39
C GLU A 295 -0.98 -15.54 14.65
N LYS A 296 -1.46 -16.80 14.80
CA LYS A 296 -1.15 -17.69 15.94
C LYS A 296 -0.15 -18.80 15.58
N MET A 297 0.41 -18.73 14.38
CA MET A 297 1.36 -19.75 13.89
C MET A 297 2.78 -19.21 13.90
N THR A 298 3.75 -20.12 14.01
CA THR A 298 5.17 -19.86 13.77
C THR A 298 5.58 -20.40 12.41
N LYS A 299 6.74 -19.96 11.90
CA LYS A 299 7.34 -20.56 10.70
C LYS A 299 7.71 -22.01 10.92
#